data_0e7042a0ecbdd34aecd704efabaae16b
#
_entry.id   0e7042a0ecbdd34aecd704efabaae16b
#
_cell.length_a   1.000
_cell.length_b   1.000
_cell.length_c   1.000
_cell.angle_alpha   90.00
_cell.angle_beta   90.00
_cell.angle_gamma   90.00
#
_symmetry.space_group_name_H-M   'P 1'
#
loop_
_entity.id
_entity.type
_entity.pdbx_description
1 polymer ?
#
loop_
_entity_poly.entity_id
_entity_poly.type
_entity_poly.pdbx_seq_one_letter_code
_entity_poly.pdbx_strand_id
1 'polypeptide(L)'
;MIKHIQIKDYKCLHDENLEIKPFTIVTGVNSAGKSSLIQSVLLPVRRIGKNGQILLDTIVNLTFDTIRNKYYNAKSVRVDIDIDNVHISYHGTHELSLVFLPSEEDASMPIDIEQNLYYLSANRIGAELHSKISPQFKVGVVGEYIVGSFEKEKSNPLMPELIKDDSSYTLSAQVNYW
;
A
#
# COMPACT_ATOMS: atom_id res chain seq x y z
N MET A 1 -8.33 2.84 -8.22
CA MET A 1 -7.04 2.15 -8.56
C MET A 1 -5.97 3.20 -8.76
N ILE A 2 -4.71 2.93 -8.31
CA ILE A 2 -3.58 3.84 -8.55
C ILE A 2 -3.30 3.89 -10.06
N LYS A 3 -3.21 5.09 -10.62
CA LYS A 3 -2.97 5.33 -12.06
C LYS A 3 -1.60 5.92 -12.33
N HIS A 4 -1.16 6.81 -11.44
CA HIS A 4 0.06 7.57 -11.63
C HIS A 4 0.74 7.85 -10.29
N ILE A 5 2.07 7.87 -10.30
CA ILE A 5 2.91 8.19 -9.13
C ILE A 5 4.03 9.10 -9.59
N GLN A 6 4.18 10.24 -8.93
CA GLN A 6 5.34 11.10 -9.07
C GLN A 6 6.09 11.17 -7.74
N ILE A 7 7.41 10.98 -7.78
CA ILE A 7 8.26 10.93 -6.59
C ILE A 7 9.42 11.87 -6.79
N LYS A 8 9.64 12.76 -5.82
CA LYS A 8 10.81 13.62 -5.77
C LYS A 8 11.57 13.44 -4.48
N ASP A 9 12.85 13.14 -4.62
CA ASP A 9 13.85 13.09 -3.55
C ASP A 9 13.52 12.16 -2.38
N TYR A 10 12.84 11.05 -2.66
CA TYR A 10 12.53 10.02 -1.68
C TYR A 10 13.58 8.90 -1.68
N LYS A 11 14.35 8.78 -0.62
CA LYS A 11 15.44 7.77 -0.46
C LYS A 11 16.38 7.77 -1.67
N CYS A 12 16.43 6.68 -2.43
CA CYS A 12 17.24 6.55 -3.64
C CYS A 12 16.53 7.05 -4.91
N LEU A 13 15.26 7.40 -4.83
CA LEU A 13 14.46 7.90 -5.95
C LEU A 13 14.59 9.43 -6.01
N HIS A 14 14.97 9.97 -7.16
CA HIS A 14 15.25 11.40 -7.31
C HIS A 14 14.10 12.16 -7.99
N ASP A 15 13.79 11.83 -9.21
CA ASP A 15 12.68 12.42 -9.96
C ASP A 15 12.06 11.33 -10.84
N GLU A 16 11.10 10.62 -10.27
CA GLU A 16 10.46 9.49 -10.91
C GLU A 16 9.01 9.83 -11.25
N ASN A 17 8.61 9.47 -12.45
CA ASN A 17 7.26 9.66 -12.96
C ASN A 17 6.78 8.35 -13.57
N LEU A 18 5.82 7.69 -12.94
CA LEU A 18 5.43 6.33 -13.23
C LEU A 18 3.93 6.21 -13.51
N GLU A 19 3.60 5.67 -14.67
CA GLU A 19 2.26 5.22 -14.98
C GLU A 19 2.06 3.80 -14.43
N ILE A 20 1.02 3.60 -13.62
CA ILE A 20 0.72 2.32 -12.98
C ILE A 20 -0.45 1.66 -13.69
N LYS A 21 -0.26 0.40 -14.07
CA LYS A 21 -1.29 -0.44 -14.69
C LYS A 21 -1.93 -1.37 -13.63
N PRO A 22 -3.11 -1.98 -13.92
CA PRO A 22 -3.75 -2.92 -13.00
C PRO A 22 -2.85 -4.05 -12.51
N PHE A 23 -1.92 -4.46 -13.37
CA PHE A 23 -0.84 -5.39 -13.02
C PHE A 23 0.50 -4.75 -13.37
N THR A 24 1.31 -4.48 -12.36
CA THR A 24 2.62 -3.83 -12.50
C THR A 24 3.68 -4.65 -11.76
N ILE A 25 4.76 -5.00 -12.45
CA ILE A 25 5.89 -5.73 -11.87
C ILE A 25 7.09 -4.78 -11.77
N VAL A 26 7.69 -4.71 -10.57
CA VAL A 26 8.93 -3.97 -10.33
C VAL A 26 10.08 -4.96 -10.15
N THR A 27 11.01 -4.98 -11.08
CA THR A 27 12.17 -5.86 -11.08
C THR A 27 13.48 -5.09 -10.93
N GLY A 28 14.53 -5.78 -10.56
CA GLY A 28 15.86 -5.18 -10.43
C GLY A 28 16.71 -5.90 -9.38
N VAL A 29 18.01 -5.62 -9.38
CA VAL A 29 18.97 -6.17 -8.40
C VAL A 29 18.64 -5.74 -6.97
N ASN A 30 19.26 -6.38 -6.00
CA ASN A 30 19.12 -5.96 -4.60
C ASN A 30 19.58 -4.51 -4.43
N SER A 31 18.91 -3.79 -3.57
CA SER A 31 19.15 -2.35 -3.29
C SER A 31 18.87 -1.38 -4.46
N ALA A 32 18.24 -1.84 -5.55
CA ALA A 32 17.86 -0.98 -6.69
C ALA A 32 16.68 -0.02 -6.39
N GLY A 33 16.14 0.01 -5.18
CA GLY A 33 15.05 0.93 -4.82
C GLY A 33 13.64 0.35 -4.92
N LYS A 34 13.45 -0.93 -5.25
CA LYS A 34 12.14 -1.58 -5.35
C LYS A 34 11.25 -1.36 -4.12
N SER A 35 11.81 -1.64 -2.94
CA SER A 35 11.10 -1.42 -1.68
C SER A 35 10.85 0.06 -1.39
N SER A 36 11.77 0.94 -1.80
CA SER A 36 11.60 2.39 -1.67
C SER A 36 10.42 2.88 -2.50
N LEU A 37 10.25 2.37 -3.72
CA LEU A 37 9.10 2.69 -4.56
C LEU A 37 7.77 2.28 -3.89
N ILE A 38 7.67 1.06 -3.37
CA ILE A 38 6.46 0.60 -2.66
C ILE A 38 6.22 1.46 -1.41
N GLN A 39 7.27 1.75 -0.65
CA GLN A 39 7.17 2.56 0.56
C GLN A 39 6.79 4.01 0.26
N SER A 40 7.19 4.57 -0.89
CA SER A 40 6.77 5.92 -1.28
C SER A 40 5.27 6.01 -1.52
N VAL A 41 4.66 4.96 -2.07
CA VAL A 41 3.19 4.86 -2.22
C VAL A 41 2.49 4.78 -0.86
N LEU A 42 3.03 3.99 0.05
CA LEU A 42 2.45 3.82 1.39
C LEU A 42 2.51 5.11 2.22
N LEU A 43 3.51 5.95 1.99
CA LEU A 43 3.77 7.14 2.79
C LEU A 43 2.60 8.14 2.80
N PRO A 44 2.07 8.64 1.67
CA PRO A 44 0.92 9.53 1.67
C PRO A 44 -0.37 8.81 2.06
N VAL A 45 -0.61 7.61 1.52
CA VAL A 45 -1.87 6.88 1.69
C VAL A 45 -2.13 6.54 3.15
N ARG A 46 -1.12 6.13 3.90
CA ARG A 46 -1.28 5.81 5.33
C ARG A 46 -1.41 7.02 6.24
N ARG A 47 -1.02 8.20 5.78
CA ARG A 47 -1.21 9.44 6.54
C ARG A 47 -2.64 9.97 6.49
N ILE A 48 -3.46 9.41 5.63
CA ILE A 48 -4.86 9.79 5.42
C ILE A 48 -5.82 8.82 6.16
N GLY A 49 -5.46 8.26 7.28
CA GLY A 49 -6.35 7.38 8.06
C GLY A 49 -7.73 8.00 8.36
N LYS A 50 -8.69 7.18 8.73
CA LYS A 50 -10.15 7.46 8.90
C LYS A 50 -10.54 8.75 9.63
N ASN A 51 -9.64 9.43 10.30
CA ASN A 51 -9.90 10.69 11.02
C ASN A 51 -8.75 11.69 10.87
N GLY A 52 -7.95 11.62 9.79
CA GLY A 52 -6.75 12.44 9.69
C GLY A 52 -5.67 12.07 10.73
N GLN A 53 -5.89 11.03 11.51
CA GLN A 53 -4.91 10.52 12.45
C GLN A 53 -3.82 9.75 11.72
N ILE A 54 -2.61 10.15 11.99
CA ILE A 54 -1.39 9.64 11.40
C ILE A 54 -1.10 8.25 11.98
N LEU A 55 -1.45 7.19 11.27
CA LEU A 55 -1.09 5.80 11.59
C LEU A 55 0.37 5.48 11.22
N LEU A 56 1.29 6.41 11.47
CA LEU A 56 2.70 6.28 11.10
C LEU A 56 3.50 5.33 11.98
N ASP A 57 3.03 5.01 13.16
CA ASP A 57 3.83 4.36 14.18
C ASP A 57 4.06 2.86 13.95
N THR A 58 3.37 2.25 13.00
CA THR A 58 3.38 0.78 12.88
C THR A 58 4.32 0.23 11.80
N ILE A 59 4.84 1.03 10.88
CA ILE A 59 5.59 0.46 9.76
C ILE A 59 7.04 0.91 9.69
N VAL A 60 7.33 2.16 9.98
CA VAL A 60 8.71 2.68 10.00
C VAL A 60 8.71 4.00 10.77
N ASN A 61 9.66 4.24 11.66
CA ASN A 61 9.99 5.57 12.17
C ASN A 61 10.48 6.44 10.99
N LEU A 62 9.56 7.02 10.24
CA LEU A 62 9.86 7.82 9.05
C LEU A 62 10.07 9.28 9.46
N THR A 63 11.24 9.56 10.00
CA THR A 63 11.69 10.96 10.12
C THR A 63 12.11 11.46 8.73
N PHE A 64 12.10 12.78 8.53
CA PHE A 64 12.55 13.38 7.28
C PHE A 64 13.94 12.87 6.87
N ASP A 65 14.87 12.75 7.83
CA ASP A 65 16.23 12.27 7.57
C ASP A 65 16.31 10.81 7.11
N THR A 66 15.30 10.00 7.39
CA THR A 66 15.23 8.60 6.93
C THR A 66 14.62 8.46 5.55
N ILE A 67 13.80 9.43 5.12
CA ILE A 67 13.07 9.36 3.86
C ILE A 67 13.67 10.25 2.76
N ARG A 68 14.42 11.31 3.10
CA ARG A 68 14.99 12.22 2.11
C ARG A 68 16.08 11.55 1.27
N ASN A 69 16.25 12.04 0.05
CA ASN A 69 17.39 11.65 -0.78
C ASN A 69 18.67 12.27 -0.24
N LYS A 70 19.53 11.44 0.33
CA LYS A 70 20.81 11.87 0.92
C LYS A 70 21.87 12.14 -0.12
N TYR A 71 21.77 11.49 -1.28
CA TYR A 71 22.71 11.70 -2.39
C TYR A 71 22.68 13.14 -2.88
N TYR A 72 21.50 13.69 -3.06
CA TYR A 72 21.29 15.06 -3.50
C TYR A 72 21.14 16.05 -2.34
N ASN A 73 21.37 15.60 -1.10
CA ASN A 73 21.17 16.42 0.10
C ASN A 73 19.82 17.16 0.09
N ALA A 74 18.78 16.43 -0.28
CA ALA A 74 17.45 16.98 -0.50
C ALA A 74 16.93 17.71 0.75
N LYS A 75 16.28 18.85 0.53
CA LYS A 75 15.68 19.68 1.58
C LYS A 75 14.18 19.42 1.73
N SER A 76 13.58 18.76 0.76
CA SER A 76 12.19 18.34 0.78
C SER A 76 12.03 16.99 0.10
N VAL A 77 10.94 16.31 0.41
CA VAL A 77 10.48 15.07 -0.24
C VAL A 77 9.07 15.33 -0.72
N ARG A 78 8.76 14.94 -1.94
CA ARG A 78 7.41 15.01 -2.48
C ARG A 78 7.01 13.68 -3.10
N VAL A 79 5.77 13.26 -2.81
CA VAL A 79 5.15 12.09 -3.42
C VAL A 79 3.72 12.43 -3.79
N ASP A 80 3.41 12.38 -5.05
CA ASP A 80 2.07 12.59 -5.60
C ASP A 80 1.53 11.27 -6.14
N ILE A 81 0.28 10.98 -5.85
CA ILE A 81 -0.39 9.74 -6.27
C ILE A 81 -1.78 10.08 -6.78
N ASP A 82 -2.08 9.60 -7.98
CA ASP A 82 -3.42 9.65 -8.55
C ASP A 82 -4.11 8.30 -8.38
N ILE A 83 -5.21 8.30 -7.64
CA ILE A 83 -6.03 7.11 -7.39
C ILE A 83 -7.44 7.39 -7.89
N ASP A 84 -7.82 6.77 -9.00
CA ASP A 84 -9.07 7.02 -9.71
C ASP A 84 -9.26 8.51 -10.03
N ASN A 85 -10.10 9.22 -9.29
CA ASN A 85 -10.34 10.66 -9.45
C ASN A 85 -9.76 11.48 -8.28
N VAL A 86 -9.01 10.85 -7.38
CA VAL A 86 -8.44 11.50 -6.20
C VAL A 86 -6.94 11.68 -6.39
N HIS A 87 -6.48 12.90 -6.20
CA HIS A 87 -5.06 13.25 -6.16
C HIS A 87 -4.61 13.42 -4.71
N ILE A 88 -3.55 12.70 -4.33
CA ILE A 88 -2.96 12.75 -2.99
C ILE A 88 -1.53 13.25 -3.13
N SER A 89 -1.19 14.34 -2.45
CA SER A 89 0.16 14.88 -2.44
C SER A 89 0.73 14.87 -1.03
N TYR A 90 1.89 14.26 -0.86
CA TYR A 90 2.71 14.33 0.34
C TYR A 90 3.87 15.29 0.12
N HIS A 91 4.06 16.22 1.03
CA HIS A 91 5.22 17.08 1.08
C HIS A 91 5.86 17.04 2.48
N GLY A 92 7.11 16.64 2.57
CA GLY A 92 7.87 16.54 3.80
C GLY A 92 9.14 17.39 3.75
N THR A 93 9.40 18.12 4.85
CA THR A 93 10.64 18.84 5.12
C THR A 93 11.13 18.48 6.51
N HIS A 94 12.28 19.00 6.93
CA HIS A 94 12.80 18.79 8.28
C HIS A 94 11.86 19.34 9.38
N GLU A 95 11.14 20.44 9.07
CA GLU A 95 10.28 21.13 10.03
C GLU A 95 8.83 20.64 9.96
N LEU A 96 8.37 20.19 8.79
CA LEU A 96 6.96 19.95 8.53
C LEU A 96 6.76 18.78 7.59
N SER A 97 5.72 17.99 7.86
CA SER A 97 5.21 16.96 6.94
C SER A 97 3.72 17.18 6.74
N LEU A 98 3.32 17.46 5.51
CA LEU A 98 1.94 17.72 5.13
C LEU A 98 1.46 16.71 4.11
N VAL A 99 0.19 16.36 4.21
CA VAL A 99 -0.53 15.63 3.15
C VAL A 99 -1.64 16.54 2.67
N PHE A 100 -1.66 16.79 1.37
CA PHE A 100 -2.71 17.56 0.71
C PHE A 100 -3.69 16.59 0.07
N LEU A 101 -4.96 16.80 0.35
CA LEU A 101 -6.08 16.19 -0.37
C LEU A 101 -6.72 17.25 -1.27
N PRO A 102 -7.39 16.86 -2.34
CA PRO A 102 -8.23 17.78 -3.07
C PRO A 102 -9.30 18.37 -2.15
N SER A 103 -9.74 19.59 -2.45
CA SER A 103 -10.61 20.46 -1.64
C SER A 103 -11.81 19.75 -0.99
N GLU A 104 -12.27 20.29 0.13
CA GLU A 104 -13.27 19.74 1.07
C GLU A 104 -14.61 19.26 0.46
N GLU A 105 -14.97 19.67 -0.75
CA GLU A 105 -16.20 19.25 -1.42
C GLU A 105 -16.16 17.79 -1.94
N ASP A 106 -14.96 17.23 -2.15
CA ASP A 106 -14.74 15.83 -2.55
C ASP A 106 -14.21 14.94 -1.41
N ALA A 107 -14.24 15.41 -0.17
CA ALA A 107 -13.58 14.81 1.00
C ALA A 107 -14.22 13.51 1.54
N SER A 108 -15.14 12.89 0.83
CA SER A 108 -15.44 11.49 1.07
C SER A 108 -14.33 10.64 0.44
N MET A 109 -13.23 10.46 1.17
CA MET A 109 -12.19 9.53 0.76
C MET A 109 -12.81 8.18 0.42
N PRO A 110 -12.85 7.77 -0.85
CA PRO A 110 -13.41 6.48 -1.24
C PRO A 110 -12.47 5.31 -0.87
N ILE A 111 -11.37 5.61 -0.18
CA ILE A 111 -10.34 4.61 0.13
C ILE A 111 -10.39 4.33 1.63
N ASP A 112 -11.06 3.27 1.99
CA ASP A 112 -10.79 2.59 3.25
C ASP A 112 -9.46 1.86 3.08
N ILE A 113 -8.38 2.45 3.63
CA ILE A 113 -7.01 1.92 3.48
C ILE A 113 -6.92 0.48 3.99
N GLU A 114 -7.69 0.13 5.01
CA GLU A 114 -7.68 -1.21 5.59
C GLU A 114 -8.47 -2.23 4.76
N GLN A 115 -9.44 -1.76 3.98
CA GLN A 115 -10.26 -2.59 3.11
C GLN A 115 -9.74 -2.68 1.68
N ASN A 116 -9.05 -1.63 1.20
CA ASN A 116 -8.73 -1.47 -0.22
C ASN A 116 -7.22 -1.48 -0.52
N LEU A 117 -6.36 -1.38 0.51
CA LEU A 117 -4.91 -1.42 0.34
C LEU A 117 -4.30 -2.55 1.17
N TYR A 118 -3.76 -3.55 0.50
CA TYR A 118 -3.02 -4.64 1.14
C TYR A 118 -1.53 -4.48 0.85
N TYR A 119 -0.74 -4.31 1.90
CA TYR A 119 0.71 -4.31 1.82
C TYR A 119 1.27 -5.55 2.49
N LEU A 120 2.03 -6.32 1.73
CA LEU A 120 2.73 -7.49 2.24
C LEU A 120 4.24 -7.26 2.17
N SER A 121 4.88 -7.22 3.34
CA SER A 121 6.33 -7.05 3.46
C SER A 121 7.09 -8.24 2.87
N ALA A 122 8.32 -7.99 2.41
CA ALA A 122 9.23 -9.07 2.02
C ALA A 122 9.57 -10.03 3.17
N ASN A 123 9.56 -9.52 4.41
CA ASN A 123 9.76 -10.33 5.64
C ASN A 123 8.44 -10.97 6.09
N ARG A 124 7.80 -11.73 5.21
CA ARG A 124 6.57 -12.45 5.51
C ARG A 124 6.81 -13.53 6.57
N ILE A 125 5.80 -13.72 7.42
CA ILE A 125 5.74 -14.90 8.28
C ILE A 125 5.52 -16.12 7.37
N GLY A 126 6.27 -17.20 7.60
CA GLY A 126 6.03 -18.47 6.95
C GLY A 126 4.78 -19.17 7.48
N ALA A 127 4.60 -20.44 7.10
CA ALA A 127 3.51 -21.24 7.62
C ALA A 127 3.65 -21.43 9.15
N GLU A 128 2.65 -20.99 9.90
CA GLU A 128 2.56 -21.14 11.36
C GLU A 128 1.47 -22.14 11.72
N LEU A 129 1.65 -22.82 12.87
CA LEU A 129 0.63 -23.76 13.40
C LEU A 129 -0.64 -23.05 13.86
N HIS A 130 -0.54 -21.78 14.20
CA HIS A 130 -1.66 -20.95 14.66
C HIS A 130 -1.73 -19.67 13.85
N SER A 131 -2.89 -19.37 13.31
CA SER A 131 -3.15 -18.17 12.56
C SER A 131 -3.89 -17.15 13.44
N LYS A 132 -3.47 -15.90 13.37
CA LYS A 132 -4.15 -14.80 14.06
C LYS A 132 -5.40 -14.39 13.27
N ILE A 133 -6.46 -14.01 13.97
CA ILE A 133 -7.67 -13.45 13.39
C ILE A 133 -7.80 -12.01 13.89
N SER A 134 -8.06 -11.09 12.97
CA SER A 134 -8.36 -9.70 13.29
C SER A 134 -9.72 -9.30 12.71
N PRO A 135 -10.54 -8.53 13.45
CA PRO A 135 -11.73 -7.94 12.88
C PRO A 135 -11.43 -6.75 11.95
N GLN A 136 -10.25 -6.15 12.06
CA GLN A 136 -9.87 -4.94 11.36
C GLN A 136 -8.96 -5.21 10.16
N PHE A 137 -8.06 -6.18 10.27
CA PHE A 137 -7.04 -6.45 9.24
C PHE A 137 -7.28 -7.80 8.57
N LYS A 138 -7.23 -7.81 7.24
CA LYS A 138 -7.33 -9.05 6.44
C LYS A 138 -5.98 -9.71 6.20
N VAL A 139 -4.95 -8.91 6.01
CA VAL A 139 -3.62 -9.40 5.61
C VAL A 139 -2.58 -9.17 6.69
N GLY A 140 -2.51 -7.94 7.24
CA GLY A 140 -1.41 -7.50 8.09
C GLY A 140 -0.14 -7.20 7.30
N VAL A 141 0.90 -6.70 7.97
CA VAL A 141 2.15 -6.26 7.31
C VAL A 141 3.04 -7.43 6.92
N VAL A 142 3.05 -8.47 7.72
CA VAL A 142 3.86 -9.68 7.49
C VAL A 142 3.01 -10.90 7.08
N GLY A 143 1.73 -10.68 6.83
CA GLY A 143 0.80 -11.73 6.43
C GLY A 143 0.16 -12.49 7.59
N GLU A 144 0.29 -12.00 8.81
CA GLU A 144 -0.13 -12.67 10.05
C GLU A 144 -1.62 -12.98 10.15
N TYR A 145 -2.47 -12.30 9.35
CA TYR A 145 -3.92 -12.48 9.35
C TYR A 145 -4.47 -13.19 8.11
N ILE A 146 -3.63 -13.47 7.10
CA ILE A 146 -4.07 -14.02 5.80
C ILE A 146 -4.85 -15.33 5.97
N VAL A 147 -4.29 -16.27 6.74
CA VAL A 147 -4.91 -17.60 6.91
C VAL A 147 -6.22 -17.50 7.67
N GLY A 148 -6.26 -16.68 8.73
CA GLY A 148 -7.48 -16.45 9.50
C GLY A 148 -8.57 -15.76 8.68
N SER A 149 -8.21 -14.82 7.83
CA SER A 149 -9.13 -14.16 6.89
C SER A 149 -9.61 -15.11 5.81
N PHE A 150 -8.73 -15.96 5.26
CA PHE A 150 -9.11 -17.00 4.32
C PHE A 150 -10.12 -17.97 4.93
N GLU A 151 -9.87 -18.48 6.13
CA GLU A 151 -10.80 -19.38 6.84
C GLU A 151 -12.19 -18.77 7.02
N LYS A 152 -12.23 -17.47 7.33
CA LYS A 152 -13.49 -16.73 7.49
C LYS A 152 -14.24 -16.52 6.17
N GLU A 153 -13.51 -16.31 5.09
CA GLU A 153 -14.07 -15.92 3.79
C GLU A 153 -14.12 -17.07 2.77
N LYS A 154 -13.55 -18.24 3.07
CA LYS A 154 -13.41 -19.36 2.13
C LYS A 154 -14.71 -19.87 1.49
N SER A 155 -15.83 -19.65 2.13
CA SER A 155 -17.16 -20.03 1.61
C SER A 155 -17.86 -18.91 0.84
N ASN A 156 -17.25 -17.70 0.77
CA ASN A 156 -17.82 -16.60 0.03
C ASN A 156 -17.70 -16.85 -1.48
N PRO A 157 -18.69 -16.43 -2.28
CA PRO A 157 -18.58 -16.48 -3.73
C PRO A 157 -17.51 -15.50 -4.22
N LEU A 158 -16.79 -15.90 -5.25
CA LEU A 158 -15.84 -15.05 -5.95
C LEU A 158 -16.50 -14.22 -7.05
N MET A 159 -15.81 -13.16 -7.46
CA MET A 159 -16.18 -12.43 -8.66
C MET A 159 -16.04 -13.34 -9.90
N PRO A 160 -16.91 -13.19 -10.91
CA PRO A 160 -16.89 -14.05 -12.09
C PRO A 160 -15.53 -14.17 -12.78
N GLU A 161 -14.76 -13.08 -12.77
CA GLU A 161 -13.43 -12.99 -13.41
C GLU A 161 -12.37 -13.86 -12.73
N LEU A 162 -12.61 -14.26 -11.48
CA LEU A 162 -11.71 -15.10 -10.68
C LEU A 162 -12.12 -16.57 -10.67
N ILE A 163 -13.22 -16.91 -11.34
CA ILE A 163 -13.72 -18.27 -11.45
C ILE A 163 -13.02 -18.96 -12.62
N LYS A 164 -12.30 -20.03 -12.33
CA LYS A 164 -11.60 -20.82 -13.34
C LYS A 164 -12.36 -22.09 -13.70
N ASP A 165 -13.12 -22.62 -12.74
CA ASP A 165 -13.93 -23.81 -12.92
C ASP A 165 -15.36 -23.56 -12.44
N ASP A 166 -16.32 -23.79 -13.34
CA ASP A 166 -17.74 -23.56 -13.11
C ASP A 166 -18.39 -24.56 -12.13
N SER A 167 -17.66 -25.55 -11.64
CA SER A 167 -18.17 -26.53 -10.67
C SER A 167 -18.42 -25.93 -9.29
N SER A 168 -17.77 -24.82 -8.94
CA SER A 168 -17.93 -24.14 -7.69
C SER A 168 -17.48 -22.68 -7.75
N TYR A 169 -18.24 -21.79 -7.11
CA TYR A 169 -17.99 -20.34 -7.10
C TYR A 169 -17.35 -19.86 -5.78
N THR A 170 -16.92 -20.76 -4.90
CA THR A 170 -16.34 -20.38 -3.61
C THR A 170 -14.82 -20.24 -3.68
N LEU A 171 -14.26 -19.37 -2.85
CA LEU A 171 -12.81 -19.15 -2.76
C LEU A 171 -12.05 -20.44 -2.48
N SER A 172 -12.53 -21.26 -1.54
CA SER A 172 -11.85 -22.53 -1.19
C SER A 172 -11.81 -23.54 -2.33
N ALA A 173 -12.86 -23.60 -3.13
CA ALA A 173 -12.89 -24.51 -4.27
C ALA A 173 -11.93 -24.04 -5.37
N GLN A 174 -11.92 -22.75 -5.68
CA GLN A 174 -11.07 -22.21 -6.74
C GLN A 174 -9.58 -22.22 -6.39
N VAL A 175 -9.20 -22.03 -5.12
CA VAL A 175 -7.78 -22.11 -4.70
C VAL A 175 -7.17 -23.49 -4.99
N ASN A 176 -7.94 -24.55 -4.97
CA ASN A 176 -7.45 -25.89 -5.29
C ASN A 176 -7.09 -26.10 -6.78
N TYR A 177 -7.47 -25.17 -7.66
CA TYR A 177 -7.13 -25.20 -9.09
C TYR A 177 -5.88 -24.38 -9.44
N TRP A 178 -5.28 -23.67 -8.45
CA TRP A 178 -4.05 -22.89 -8.62
C TRP A 178 -2.86 -23.54 -7.94
#